data_96596862682e69f18e6f3b4b0b088f1b
#
_entry.id   96596862682e69f18e6f3b4b0b088f1b
#
_cell.length_a   1.000
_cell.length_b   1.000
_cell.length_c   1.000
_cell.angle_alpha   90.00
_cell.angle_beta   90.00
_cell.angle_gamma   90.00
#
_symmetry.space_group_name_H-M   'P 1'
#
loop_
_entity.id
_entity.type
_entity.pdbx_description
1 polymer ?
#
loop_
_entity_poly.entity_id
_entity_poly.type
_entity_poly.pdbx_seq_one_letter_code
_entity_poly.pdbx_strand_id
1 'polypeptide(L)'
;MTAPAVAINGLAKRFGSALALDHVSLEVQPGEFVSLLGPSGCGKTTLLRIIAGFESPTQGRVSIHGQDVTDLAAEQRPTNLVFQRGALFPHMSVGMNIGYALRLRRWSAVRIAARVEEMLALVRLEGMRDRMPGQLSGGQSQRVALARALAAEPKVLLLDEPLSALDLKLREQMQLELRAIQRKLGATFVFVTHDQTEALVMSDRIAIMQGGRIVQTGSPQDIYRRPNSVFVSGFIGQTNLLRGRIVGQDGARSTIDVGGVHLSAPTLPGMAPGDAAILLLRPEALRLRDPGRAEVAGCALEGRLTDQVYLGHCVRITIAGPGGIPLFADLREEEAEGLNKGDIVALVWAGSSPILMKEDFA
;
A
#
# COMPACT_ATOMS: atom_id res chain seq x y z
N MET A 1 -23.46 -15.95 -3.09
CA MET A 1 -22.34 -15.01 -3.00
C MET A 1 -22.87 -13.61 -3.26
N THR A 2 -22.58 -12.65 -2.42
CA THR A 2 -22.96 -11.24 -2.63
C THR A 2 -22.13 -10.68 -3.79
N ALA A 3 -22.77 -9.89 -4.68
CA ALA A 3 -22.05 -9.24 -5.77
C ALA A 3 -20.96 -8.30 -5.22
N PRO A 4 -19.78 -8.24 -5.86
CA PRO A 4 -18.73 -7.31 -5.46
C PRO A 4 -19.22 -5.85 -5.50
N ALA A 5 -18.71 -5.02 -4.61
CA ALA A 5 -19.03 -3.59 -4.59
C ALA A 5 -18.49 -2.88 -5.84
N VAL A 6 -17.30 -3.25 -6.28
CA VAL A 6 -16.72 -2.84 -7.56
C VAL A 6 -16.14 -4.07 -8.24
N ALA A 7 -16.48 -4.29 -9.52
CA ALA A 7 -15.81 -5.28 -10.35
C ALA A 7 -15.29 -4.63 -11.64
N ILE A 8 -14.03 -4.86 -11.91
CA ILE A 8 -13.29 -4.38 -13.08
C ILE A 8 -12.84 -5.60 -13.86
N ASN A 9 -13.21 -5.68 -15.13
CA ASN A 9 -12.96 -6.85 -15.98
C ASN A 9 -12.21 -6.44 -17.25
N GLY A 10 -10.94 -6.86 -17.35
CA GLY A 10 -10.11 -6.70 -18.54
C GLY A 10 -9.96 -5.26 -19.02
N LEU A 11 -9.87 -4.29 -18.10
CA LEU A 11 -9.92 -2.88 -18.38
C LEU A 11 -8.62 -2.39 -19.00
N ALA A 12 -8.71 -1.81 -20.20
CA ALA A 12 -7.61 -1.16 -20.87
C ALA A 12 -7.89 0.31 -21.14
N LYS A 13 -6.85 1.15 -21.10
CA LYS A 13 -6.94 2.58 -21.43
C LYS A 13 -5.73 3.04 -22.22
N ARG A 14 -5.99 3.67 -23.37
CA ARG A 14 -4.98 4.34 -24.19
C ARG A 14 -5.24 5.84 -24.27
N PHE A 15 -4.16 6.62 -24.22
CA PHE A 15 -4.15 8.04 -24.53
C PHE A 15 -3.22 8.23 -25.73
N GLY A 16 -3.79 8.37 -26.92
CA GLY A 16 -3.02 8.31 -28.15
C GLY A 16 -2.27 6.99 -28.28
N SER A 17 -0.94 7.05 -28.39
CA SER A 17 -0.07 5.85 -28.43
C SER A 17 0.27 5.27 -27.05
N ALA A 18 0.09 6.04 -25.97
CA ALA A 18 0.46 5.61 -24.63
C ALA A 18 -0.61 4.68 -24.03
N LEU A 19 -0.19 3.49 -23.57
CA LEU A 19 -1.03 2.53 -22.84
C LEU A 19 -0.93 2.83 -21.34
N ALA A 20 -1.99 3.39 -20.77
CA ALA A 20 -2.05 3.75 -19.36
C ALA A 20 -2.55 2.60 -18.47
N LEU A 21 -3.46 1.76 -18.99
CA LEU A 21 -3.94 0.55 -18.35
C LEU A 21 -3.95 -0.60 -19.35
N ASP A 22 -3.51 -1.76 -18.90
CA ASP A 22 -3.37 -2.96 -19.72
C ASP A 22 -4.05 -4.15 -19.08
N HIS A 23 -5.26 -4.46 -19.52
CA HIS A 23 -6.08 -5.61 -19.11
C HIS A 23 -6.24 -5.75 -17.58
N VAL A 24 -6.48 -4.63 -16.88
CA VAL A 24 -6.66 -4.61 -15.43
C VAL A 24 -7.97 -5.29 -15.03
N SER A 25 -7.88 -6.26 -14.11
CA SER A 25 -9.05 -6.88 -13.49
C SER A 25 -8.90 -6.81 -11.96
N LEU A 26 -9.97 -6.42 -11.27
CA LEU A 26 -10.00 -6.29 -9.81
C LEU A 26 -11.43 -6.38 -9.31
N GLU A 27 -11.65 -7.13 -8.24
CA GLU A 27 -12.90 -7.13 -7.50
C GLU A 27 -12.68 -6.53 -6.11
N VAL A 28 -13.59 -5.66 -5.67
CA VAL A 28 -13.62 -5.08 -4.33
C VAL A 28 -14.91 -5.53 -3.65
N GLN A 29 -14.80 -6.12 -2.47
CA GLN A 29 -15.96 -6.64 -1.76
C GLN A 29 -16.70 -5.52 -1.00
N PRO A 30 -18.01 -5.68 -0.72
CA PRO A 30 -18.74 -4.72 0.12
C PRO A 30 -18.07 -4.53 1.49
N GLY A 31 -17.90 -3.28 1.90
CA GLY A 31 -17.25 -2.94 3.17
C GLY A 31 -15.72 -3.09 3.20
N GLU A 32 -15.09 -3.44 2.08
CA GLU A 32 -13.63 -3.60 1.98
C GLU A 32 -12.92 -2.26 1.81
N PHE A 33 -11.75 -2.13 2.41
CA PHE A 33 -10.80 -1.05 2.17
C PHE A 33 -9.69 -1.59 1.25
N VAL A 34 -9.72 -1.24 -0.03
CA VAL A 34 -8.70 -1.66 -1.01
C VAL A 34 -7.80 -0.49 -1.38
N SER A 35 -6.49 -0.67 -1.26
CA SER A 35 -5.52 0.31 -1.76
C SER A 35 -4.95 -0.08 -3.12
N LEU A 36 -4.90 0.87 -4.03
CA LEU A 36 -4.14 0.82 -5.28
C LEU A 36 -2.78 1.46 -5.01
N LEU A 37 -1.73 0.66 -5.02
CA LEU A 37 -0.38 1.08 -4.67
C LEU A 37 0.57 0.85 -5.86
N GLY A 38 1.54 1.72 -6.06
CA GLY A 38 2.51 1.59 -7.14
C GLY A 38 3.26 2.88 -7.45
N PRO A 39 4.32 2.84 -8.25
CA PRO A 39 5.09 4.02 -8.62
C PRO A 39 4.25 5.06 -9.37
N SER A 40 4.79 6.28 -9.45
CA SER A 40 4.16 7.35 -10.24
C SER A 40 4.02 6.94 -11.70
N GLY A 41 2.88 7.27 -12.33
CA GLY A 41 2.63 6.95 -13.73
C GLY A 41 2.20 5.50 -14.04
N CYS A 42 2.04 4.61 -13.05
CA CYS A 42 1.63 3.22 -13.29
C CYS A 42 0.11 3.04 -13.57
N GLY A 43 -0.70 4.11 -13.59
CA GLY A 43 -2.11 4.04 -13.99
C GLY A 43 -3.13 4.11 -12.85
N LYS A 44 -2.75 4.24 -11.56
CA LYS A 44 -3.66 4.26 -10.39
C LYS A 44 -4.78 5.29 -10.50
N THR A 45 -4.42 6.57 -10.70
CA THR A 45 -5.39 7.67 -10.85
C THR A 45 -6.26 7.49 -12.09
N THR A 46 -5.72 6.95 -13.18
CA THR A 46 -6.49 6.63 -14.40
C THR A 46 -7.55 5.58 -14.09
N LEU A 47 -7.17 4.49 -13.40
CA LEU A 47 -8.09 3.45 -12.98
C LEU A 47 -9.18 4.00 -12.07
N LEU A 48 -8.82 4.82 -11.07
CA LEU A 48 -9.76 5.44 -10.16
C LEU A 48 -10.75 6.36 -10.89
N ARG A 49 -10.25 7.18 -11.85
CA ARG A 49 -11.11 8.07 -12.67
C ARG A 49 -12.07 7.31 -13.57
N ILE A 50 -11.65 6.14 -14.07
CA ILE A 50 -12.56 5.28 -14.86
C ILE A 50 -13.64 4.70 -13.95
N ILE A 51 -13.33 4.26 -12.74
CA ILE A 51 -14.34 3.79 -11.76
C ILE A 51 -15.32 4.92 -11.42
N ALA A 52 -14.80 6.14 -11.25
CA ALA A 52 -15.61 7.33 -10.94
C ALA A 52 -16.45 7.86 -12.10
N GLY A 53 -16.16 7.47 -13.36
CA GLY A 53 -16.85 7.96 -14.56
C GLY A 53 -16.33 9.27 -15.12
N PHE A 54 -15.14 9.74 -14.66
CA PHE A 54 -14.46 10.91 -15.22
C PHE A 54 -13.60 10.58 -16.44
N GLU A 55 -13.40 9.29 -16.71
CA GLU A 55 -12.64 8.80 -17.85
C GLU A 55 -13.31 7.54 -18.39
N SER A 56 -13.38 7.38 -19.70
CA SER A 56 -13.92 6.18 -20.33
C SER A 56 -12.81 5.18 -20.63
N PRO A 57 -13.01 3.87 -20.40
CA PRO A 57 -12.05 2.86 -20.80
C PRO A 57 -11.99 2.73 -22.33
N THR A 58 -10.88 2.25 -22.86
CA THR A 58 -10.79 1.86 -24.28
C THR A 58 -11.37 0.45 -24.49
N GLN A 59 -11.21 -0.42 -23.49
CA GLN A 59 -11.74 -1.79 -23.48
C GLN A 59 -12.06 -2.21 -22.05
N GLY A 60 -12.85 -3.27 -21.90
CA GLY A 60 -13.25 -3.83 -20.62
C GLY A 60 -14.49 -3.16 -20.03
N ARG A 61 -14.85 -3.58 -18.81
CA ARG A 61 -16.09 -3.14 -18.15
C ARG A 61 -15.86 -2.84 -16.68
N VAL A 62 -16.68 -1.93 -16.15
CA VAL A 62 -16.78 -1.60 -14.74
C VAL A 62 -18.20 -1.85 -14.27
N SER A 63 -18.39 -2.62 -13.22
CA SER A 63 -19.67 -2.74 -12.54
C SER A 63 -19.59 -2.35 -11.07
N ILE A 64 -20.67 -1.77 -10.54
CA ILE A 64 -20.80 -1.38 -9.14
C ILE A 64 -22.05 -2.05 -8.58
N HIS A 65 -21.85 -2.88 -7.53
CA HIS A 65 -22.92 -3.71 -6.96
C HIS A 65 -23.70 -4.51 -8.02
N GLY A 66 -22.98 -5.08 -9.00
CA GLY A 66 -23.53 -5.90 -10.06
C GLY A 66 -24.17 -5.11 -11.22
N GLN A 67 -24.28 -3.80 -11.13
CA GLN A 67 -24.75 -2.95 -12.21
C GLN A 67 -23.58 -2.50 -13.10
N ASP A 68 -23.66 -2.72 -14.41
CA ASP A 68 -22.70 -2.17 -15.37
C ASP A 68 -22.84 -0.64 -15.40
N VAL A 69 -21.73 0.05 -15.13
CA VAL A 69 -21.66 1.51 -15.10
C VAL A 69 -20.65 2.05 -16.10
N THR A 70 -20.16 1.22 -17.01
CA THR A 70 -19.06 1.55 -17.93
C THR A 70 -19.34 2.83 -18.71
N ASP A 71 -20.53 2.95 -19.27
CA ASP A 71 -20.93 4.08 -20.10
C ASP A 71 -21.71 5.18 -19.34
N LEU A 72 -21.90 5.00 -18.01
CA LEU A 72 -22.60 6.01 -17.21
C LEU A 72 -21.68 7.18 -16.89
N ALA A 73 -22.21 8.40 -16.98
CA ALA A 73 -21.53 9.61 -16.53
C ALA A 73 -21.32 9.60 -15.00
N ALA A 74 -20.33 10.38 -14.52
CA ALA A 74 -19.93 10.38 -13.11
C ALA A 74 -21.07 10.67 -12.12
N GLU A 75 -21.97 11.60 -12.49
CA GLU A 75 -23.11 11.99 -11.64
C GLU A 75 -24.20 10.90 -11.54
N GLN A 76 -24.18 9.91 -12.42
CA GLN A 76 -25.13 8.78 -12.43
C GLN A 76 -24.59 7.56 -11.68
N ARG A 77 -23.29 7.57 -11.30
CA ARG A 77 -22.67 6.46 -10.59
C ARG A 77 -22.88 6.58 -9.08
N PRO A 78 -23.08 5.45 -8.37
CA PRO A 78 -23.26 5.45 -6.92
C PRO A 78 -21.89 5.56 -6.19
N THR A 79 -21.00 6.40 -6.70
CA THR A 79 -19.66 6.65 -6.16
C THR A 79 -19.46 8.12 -5.83
N ASN A 80 -18.58 8.41 -4.89
CA ASN A 80 -18.04 9.76 -4.70
C ASN A 80 -16.51 9.71 -4.74
N LEU A 81 -15.91 10.75 -5.33
CA LEU A 81 -14.46 10.90 -5.43
C LEU A 81 -13.97 12.06 -4.57
N VAL A 82 -12.98 11.78 -3.72
CA VAL A 82 -12.18 12.79 -3.02
C VAL A 82 -10.88 12.97 -3.80
N PHE A 83 -10.68 14.18 -4.33
CA PHE A 83 -9.47 14.54 -5.07
C PHE A 83 -8.30 14.84 -4.12
N GLN A 84 -7.08 14.71 -4.61
CA GLN A 84 -5.83 14.94 -3.91
C GLN A 84 -5.78 16.30 -3.16
N ARG A 85 -6.31 17.39 -3.76
CA ARG A 85 -6.34 18.72 -3.15
C ARG A 85 -7.63 19.05 -2.40
N GLY A 86 -8.48 18.06 -2.07
CA GLY A 86 -9.73 18.27 -1.34
C GLY A 86 -10.81 19.05 -2.11
N ALA A 87 -10.46 19.91 -3.05
CA ALA A 87 -11.31 20.66 -3.99
C ALA A 87 -12.60 21.25 -3.34
N LEU A 88 -12.49 21.92 -2.18
CA LEU A 88 -13.63 22.60 -1.57
C LEU A 88 -14.07 23.80 -2.43
N PHE A 89 -15.36 24.09 -2.41
CA PHE A 89 -15.90 25.29 -3.03
C PHE A 89 -15.48 26.52 -2.18
N PRO A 90 -14.60 27.40 -2.67
CA PRO A 90 -13.99 28.46 -1.84
C PRO A 90 -14.99 29.54 -1.39
N HIS A 91 -16.07 29.70 -2.14
CA HIS A 91 -17.15 30.66 -1.88
C HIS A 91 -18.28 30.10 -1.00
N MET A 92 -18.13 28.90 -0.49
CA MET A 92 -19.13 28.23 0.37
C MET A 92 -18.53 27.93 1.73
N SER A 93 -19.30 28.11 2.81
CA SER A 93 -18.90 27.68 4.14
C SER A 93 -18.71 26.16 4.22
N VAL A 94 -18.10 25.67 5.29
CA VAL A 94 -17.92 24.23 5.56
C VAL A 94 -19.27 23.49 5.51
N GLY A 95 -20.28 23.99 6.21
CA GLY A 95 -21.62 23.39 6.20
C GLY A 95 -22.26 23.41 4.81
N MET A 96 -22.03 24.48 4.05
CA MET A 96 -22.50 24.55 2.65
C MET A 96 -21.78 23.57 1.74
N ASN A 97 -20.49 23.36 1.91
CA ASN A 97 -19.71 22.35 1.20
C ASN A 97 -20.24 20.95 1.49
N ILE A 98 -20.36 20.56 2.77
CA ILE A 98 -20.83 19.23 3.18
C ILE A 98 -22.25 18.98 2.69
N GLY A 99 -23.15 19.96 2.84
CA GLY A 99 -24.55 19.84 2.42
C GLY A 99 -24.82 19.99 0.92
N TYR A 100 -23.80 20.22 0.10
CA TYR A 100 -23.98 20.58 -1.31
C TYR A 100 -24.73 19.51 -2.11
N ALA A 101 -24.28 18.26 -2.08
CA ALA A 101 -24.91 17.15 -2.79
C ALA A 101 -26.33 16.86 -2.27
N LEU A 102 -26.59 17.08 -0.98
CA LEU A 102 -27.91 16.88 -0.39
C LEU A 102 -28.91 17.92 -0.88
N ARG A 103 -28.46 19.17 -1.09
CA ARG A 103 -29.30 20.22 -1.70
C ARG A 103 -29.67 19.85 -3.13
N LEU A 104 -28.73 19.35 -3.92
CA LEU A 104 -29.02 18.89 -5.28
C LEU A 104 -30.02 17.73 -5.31
N ARG A 105 -29.99 16.87 -4.28
CA ARG A 105 -30.97 15.79 -4.07
C ARG A 105 -32.29 16.28 -3.44
N ARG A 106 -32.49 17.60 -3.29
CA ARG A 106 -33.68 18.24 -2.77
C ARG A 106 -34.09 17.76 -1.35
N TRP A 107 -33.10 17.46 -0.50
CA TRP A 107 -33.39 17.18 0.92
C TRP A 107 -33.92 18.44 1.62
N SER A 108 -34.76 18.26 2.64
CA SER A 108 -35.25 19.39 3.45
C SER A 108 -34.10 20.06 4.21
N ALA A 109 -34.20 21.37 4.45
CA ALA A 109 -33.18 22.14 5.17
C ALA A 109 -32.86 21.56 6.56
N VAL A 110 -33.90 21.09 7.27
CA VAL A 110 -33.75 20.45 8.58
C VAL A 110 -32.90 19.16 8.48
N ARG A 111 -33.21 18.31 7.51
CA ARG A 111 -32.46 17.07 7.29
C ARG A 111 -31.01 17.34 6.87
N ILE A 112 -30.79 18.35 6.01
CA ILE A 112 -29.43 18.76 5.62
C ILE A 112 -28.65 19.26 6.83
N ALA A 113 -29.25 20.12 7.67
CA ALA A 113 -28.59 20.63 8.87
C ALA A 113 -28.18 19.51 9.82
N ALA A 114 -29.07 18.57 10.11
CA ALA A 114 -28.79 17.42 10.97
C ALA A 114 -27.64 16.56 10.37
N ARG A 115 -27.66 16.30 9.06
CA ARG A 115 -26.60 15.50 8.40
C ARG A 115 -25.26 16.22 8.38
N VAL A 116 -25.24 17.54 8.22
CA VAL A 116 -24.00 18.35 8.29
C VAL A 116 -23.38 18.24 9.68
N GLU A 117 -24.16 18.39 10.76
CA GLU A 117 -23.64 18.26 12.13
C GLU A 117 -23.13 16.83 12.40
N GLU A 118 -23.85 15.80 11.94
CA GLU A 118 -23.40 14.41 12.01
C GLU A 118 -22.04 14.21 11.32
N MET A 119 -21.85 14.76 10.13
CA MET A 119 -20.62 14.65 9.38
C MET A 119 -19.48 15.45 10.04
N LEU A 120 -19.76 16.63 10.59
CA LEU A 120 -18.78 17.42 11.34
C LEU A 120 -18.29 16.66 12.58
N ALA A 121 -19.21 16.06 13.34
CA ALA A 121 -18.85 15.23 14.47
C ALA A 121 -18.05 13.98 14.06
N LEU A 122 -18.39 13.35 12.92
CA LEU A 122 -17.69 12.19 12.40
C LEU A 122 -16.20 12.49 12.11
N VAL A 123 -15.92 13.70 11.57
CA VAL A 123 -14.56 14.13 11.22
C VAL A 123 -13.89 15.03 12.27
N ARG A 124 -14.49 15.16 13.47
CA ARG A 124 -14.00 15.95 14.60
C ARG A 124 -13.77 17.43 14.25
N LEU A 125 -14.76 18.03 13.63
CA LEU A 125 -14.79 19.46 13.27
C LEU A 125 -16.04 20.16 13.77
N GLU A 126 -16.54 19.78 14.96
CA GLU A 126 -17.70 20.39 15.61
C GLU A 126 -17.48 21.91 15.75
N GLY A 127 -18.52 22.68 15.54
CA GLY A 127 -18.49 24.15 15.64
C GLY A 127 -17.83 24.86 14.44
N MET A 128 -17.38 24.14 13.42
CA MET A 128 -16.73 24.75 12.23
C MET A 128 -17.68 24.97 11.05
N ARG A 129 -18.97 24.75 11.22
CA ARG A 129 -19.97 24.82 10.15
C ARG A 129 -19.94 26.09 9.32
N ASP A 130 -19.77 27.24 9.97
CA ASP A 130 -19.87 28.56 9.32
C ASP A 130 -18.53 29.09 8.84
N ARG A 131 -17.42 28.38 9.10
CA ARG A 131 -16.09 28.77 8.61
C ARG A 131 -16.00 28.65 7.10
N MET A 132 -15.21 29.54 6.51
CA MET A 132 -14.86 29.48 5.09
C MET A 132 -13.60 28.60 4.87
N PRO A 133 -13.44 27.96 3.71
CA PRO A 133 -12.28 27.12 3.41
C PRO A 133 -10.92 27.80 3.65
N GLY A 134 -10.79 29.10 3.37
CA GLY A 134 -9.57 29.86 3.61
C GLY A 134 -9.20 30.05 5.09
N GLN A 135 -10.08 29.69 6.02
CA GLN A 135 -9.85 29.74 7.47
C GLN A 135 -9.46 28.37 8.05
N LEU A 136 -9.31 27.36 7.19
CA LEU A 136 -9.00 25.98 7.58
C LEU A 136 -7.53 25.66 7.33
N SER A 137 -6.96 24.82 8.20
CA SER A 137 -5.68 24.18 7.90
C SER A 137 -5.85 23.15 6.77
N GLY A 138 -4.74 22.70 6.16
CA GLY A 138 -4.77 21.68 5.11
C GLY A 138 -5.50 20.40 5.55
N GLY A 139 -5.20 19.90 6.76
CA GLY A 139 -5.87 18.73 7.32
C GLY A 139 -7.34 18.95 7.62
N GLN A 140 -7.73 20.15 8.10
CA GLN A 140 -9.15 20.48 8.29
C GLN A 140 -9.91 20.52 6.95
N SER A 141 -9.32 21.14 5.94
CA SER A 141 -9.89 21.16 4.58
C SER A 141 -10.12 19.75 4.02
N GLN A 142 -9.19 18.85 4.27
CA GLN A 142 -9.26 17.47 3.85
C GLN A 142 -10.36 16.69 4.57
N ARG A 143 -10.50 16.88 5.89
CA ARG A 143 -11.61 16.32 6.67
C ARG A 143 -12.97 16.84 6.18
N VAL A 144 -13.07 18.11 5.82
CA VAL A 144 -14.30 18.66 5.22
C VAL A 144 -14.60 18.03 3.86
N ALA A 145 -13.58 17.82 3.01
CA ALA A 145 -13.76 17.16 1.71
C ALA A 145 -14.24 15.70 1.90
N LEU A 146 -13.69 14.99 2.87
CA LEU A 146 -14.13 13.65 3.25
C LEU A 146 -15.59 13.67 3.75
N ALA A 147 -15.93 14.58 4.68
CA ALA A 147 -17.28 14.75 5.20
C ALA A 147 -18.29 15.05 4.09
N ARG A 148 -17.93 15.92 3.13
CA ARG A 148 -18.73 16.21 1.94
C ARG A 148 -18.99 14.97 1.09
N ALA A 149 -17.94 14.17 0.86
CA ALA A 149 -18.08 12.95 0.06
C ALA A 149 -18.94 11.89 0.76
N LEU A 150 -18.84 11.77 2.09
CA LEU A 150 -19.62 10.83 2.90
C LEU A 150 -21.06 11.28 3.14
N ALA A 151 -21.32 12.59 3.15
CA ALA A 151 -22.65 13.13 3.43
C ALA A 151 -23.72 12.56 2.50
N ALA A 152 -23.38 12.33 1.24
CA ALA A 152 -24.28 11.80 0.23
C ALA A 152 -24.50 10.28 0.29
N GLU A 153 -23.93 9.58 1.28
CA GLU A 153 -24.05 8.12 1.47
C GLU A 153 -23.68 7.31 0.21
N PRO A 154 -22.46 7.48 -0.33
CA PRO A 154 -22.06 6.73 -1.51
C PRO A 154 -21.93 5.25 -1.16
N LYS A 155 -22.25 4.37 -2.12
CA LYS A 155 -21.99 2.93 -1.99
C LYS A 155 -20.49 2.61 -2.02
N VAL A 156 -19.72 3.41 -2.76
CA VAL A 156 -18.27 3.30 -2.89
C VAL A 156 -17.65 4.68 -2.77
N LEU A 157 -16.68 4.84 -1.88
CA LEU A 157 -15.86 6.05 -1.77
C LEU A 157 -14.51 5.82 -2.44
N LEU A 158 -14.18 6.72 -3.36
CA LEU A 158 -12.93 6.73 -4.11
C LEU A 158 -12.04 7.86 -3.56
N LEU A 159 -10.78 7.57 -3.29
CA LEU A 159 -9.85 8.49 -2.65
C LEU A 159 -8.56 8.56 -3.48
N ASP A 160 -8.27 9.72 -4.10
CA ASP A 160 -7.09 9.93 -4.94
C ASP A 160 -6.00 10.67 -4.15
N GLU A 161 -5.05 9.94 -3.59
CA GLU A 161 -3.93 10.44 -2.76
C GLU A 161 -4.35 11.48 -1.70
N PRO A 162 -5.38 11.20 -0.90
CA PRO A 162 -6.00 12.22 -0.04
C PRO A 162 -5.09 12.69 1.10
N LEU A 163 -4.00 12.00 1.43
CA LEU A 163 -3.12 12.32 2.55
C LEU A 163 -1.78 12.93 2.11
N SER A 164 -1.53 13.04 0.80
CA SER A 164 -0.22 13.43 0.25
C SER A 164 0.23 14.85 0.62
N ALA A 165 -0.70 15.77 0.88
CA ALA A 165 -0.42 17.16 1.23
C ALA A 165 -0.24 17.43 2.74
N LEU A 166 -0.31 16.38 3.57
CA LEU A 166 -0.22 16.49 5.03
C LEU A 166 1.21 16.25 5.53
N ASP A 167 1.57 16.93 6.62
CA ASP A 167 2.78 16.59 7.38
C ASP A 167 2.68 15.18 8.00
N LEU A 168 3.82 14.62 8.40
CA LEU A 168 3.91 13.23 8.86
C LEU A 168 2.95 12.93 10.03
N LYS A 169 2.98 13.75 11.08
CA LYS A 169 2.17 13.53 12.30
C LYS A 169 0.67 13.58 12.02
N LEU A 170 0.25 14.56 11.21
CA LEU A 170 -1.14 14.71 10.83
C LEU A 170 -1.57 13.58 9.90
N ARG A 171 -0.68 13.12 9.01
CA ARG A 171 -0.93 11.99 8.11
C ARG A 171 -1.18 10.71 8.89
N GLU A 172 -0.32 10.36 9.85
CA GLU A 172 -0.50 9.18 10.73
C GLU A 172 -1.84 9.23 11.48
N GLN A 173 -2.17 10.39 12.04
CA GLN A 173 -3.46 10.57 12.70
C GLN A 173 -4.64 10.37 11.74
N MET A 174 -4.57 10.94 10.54
CA MET A 174 -5.63 10.83 9.54
C MET A 174 -5.79 9.41 8.98
N GLN A 175 -4.71 8.61 8.88
CA GLN A 175 -4.78 7.19 8.52
C GLN A 175 -5.68 6.44 9.51
N LEU A 176 -5.42 6.58 10.81
CA LEU A 176 -6.20 5.92 11.84
C LEU A 176 -7.66 6.38 11.86
N GLU A 177 -7.90 7.69 11.69
CA GLU A 177 -9.25 8.26 11.64
C GLU A 177 -10.03 7.76 10.40
N LEU A 178 -9.42 7.76 9.21
CA LEU A 178 -10.02 7.23 7.98
C LEU A 178 -10.42 5.76 8.13
N ARG A 179 -9.53 4.96 8.70
CA ARG A 179 -9.81 3.55 8.96
C ARG A 179 -10.97 3.36 9.96
N ALA A 180 -10.99 4.16 11.03
CA ALA A 180 -12.07 4.13 12.02
C ALA A 180 -13.42 4.54 11.41
N ILE A 181 -13.44 5.59 10.57
CA ILE A 181 -14.64 6.05 9.86
C ILE A 181 -15.17 4.96 8.93
N GLN A 182 -14.28 4.36 8.12
CA GLN A 182 -14.64 3.29 7.19
C GLN A 182 -15.28 2.10 7.91
N ARG A 183 -14.66 1.65 9.02
CA ARG A 183 -15.20 0.55 9.86
C ARG A 183 -16.54 0.90 10.47
N LYS A 184 -16.70 2.12 11.01
CA LYS A 184 -17.94 2.58 11.62
C LYS A 184 -19.11 2.62 10.65
N LEU A 185 -18.84 3.00 9.39
CA LEU A 185 -19.84 3.11 8.34
C LEU A 185 -20.07 1.80 7.57
N GLY A 186 -19.15 0.82 7.66
CA GLY A 186 -19.16 -0.37 6.80
C GLY A 186 -19.08 -0.03 5.32
N ALA A 187 -18.52 1.13 4.97
CA ALA A 187 -18.46 1.63 3.59
C ALA A 187 -17.30 1.00 2.82
N THR A 188 -17.47 0.84 1.50
CA THR A 188 -16.42 0.33 0.61
C THR A 188 -15.52 1.48 0.16
N PHE A 189 -14.21 1.33 0.36
CA PHE A 189 -13.22 2.34 -0.01
C PHE A 189 -12.24 1.80 -1.05
N VAL A 190 -12.00 2.60 -2.10
CA VAL A 190 -10.88 2.40 -3.03
C VAL A 190 -9.94 3.59 -2.88
N PHE A 191 -8.75 3.33 -2.41
CA PHE A 191 -7.77 4.32 -1.99
C PHE A 191 -6.53 4.26 -2.89
N VAL A 192 -6.16 5.36 -3.51
CA VAL A 192 -4.92 5.49 -4.28
C VAL A 192 -3.86 6.13 -3.42
N THR A 193 -2.69 5.52 -3.37
CA THR A 193 -1.51 6.10 -2.73
C THR A 193 -0.23 5.65 -3.41
N HIS A 194 0.84 6.37 -3.19
CA HIS A 194 2.21 5.95 -3.48
C HIS A 194 3.00 5.66 -2.19
N ASP A 195 2.39 5.90 -1.01
CA ASP A 195 2.99 5.64 0.29
C ASP A 195 2.67 4.21 0.73
N GLN A 196 3.73 3.44 0.97
CA GLN A 196 3.64 2.03 1.37
C GLN A 196 3.04 1.89 2.78
N THR A 197 3.41 2.80 3.69
CA THR A 197 2.92 2.79 5.08
C THR A 197 1.41 2.99 5.13
N GLU A 198 0.89 3.94 4.32
CA GLU A 198 -0.55 4.17 4.20
C GLU A 198 -1.28 2.89 3.77
N ALA A 199 -0.79 2.24 2.71
CA ALA A 199 -1.41 1.02 2.21
C ALA A 199 -1.34 -0.12 3.24
N LEU A 200 -0.21 -0.31 3.92
CA LEU A 200 -0.03 -1.38 4.91
C LEU A 200 -0.90 -1.18 6.16
N VAL A 201 -1.06 0.08 6.62
CA VAL A 201 -1.82 0.40 7.85
C VAL A 201 -3.33 0.37 7.65
N MET A 202 -3.80 0.87 6.50
CA MET A 202 -5.24 1.11 6.32
C MET A 202 -6.00 0.00 5.61
N SER A 203 -5.33 -0.80 4.75
CA SER A 203 -6.04 -1.68 3.83
C SER A 203 -6.41 -3.03 4.41
N ASP A 204 -7.53 -3.57 3.96
CA ASP A 204 -7.84 -5.00 4.07
C ASP A 204 -7.10 -5.76 2.97
N ARG A 205 -6.99 -5.12 1.79
CA ARG A 205 -6.29 -5.68 0.63
C ARG A 205 -5.58 -4.59 -0.16
N ILE A 206 -4.40 -4.91 -0.68
CA ILE A 206 -3.57 -4.03 -1.51
C ILE A 206 -3.49 -4.63 -2.91
N ALA A 207 -3.71 -3.81 -3.93
CA ALA A 207 -3.44 -4.13 -5.33
C ALA A 207 -2.22 -3.32 -5.78
N ILE A 208 -1.10 -4.00 -6.05
CA ILE A 208 0.13 -3.37 -6.51
C ILE A 208 0.08 -3.24 -8.03
N MET A 209 0.32 -2.03 -8.52
CA MET A 209 0.32 -1.71 -9.94
C MET A 209 1.72 -1.37 -10.45
N GLN A 210 2.05 -1.90 -11.63
CA GLN A 210 3.26 -1.60 -12.37
C GLN A 210 2.95 -1.61 -13.88
N GLY A 211 3.42 -0.61 -14.62
CA GLY A 211 3.26 -0.57 -16.08
C GLY A 211 1.83 -0.71 -16.59
N GLY A 212 0.85 -0.15 -15.89
CA GLY A 212 -0.58 -0.24 -16.25
C GLY A 212 -1.27 -1.54 -15.87
N ARG A 213 -0.60 -2.47 -15.19
CA ARG A 213 -1.14 -3.77 -14.77
C ARG A 213 -1.16 -3.91 -13.25
N ILE A 214 -2.05 -4.74 -12.73
CA ILE A 214 -1.97 -5.24 -11.36
C ILE A 214 -1.04 -6.45 -11.35
N VAL A 215 0.08 -6.33 -10.61
CA VAL A 215 1.12 -7.37 -10.54
C VAL A 215 0.94 -8.29 -9.33
N GLN A 216 0.36 -7.79 -8.26
CA GLN A 216 -0.01 -8.60 -7.09
C GLN A 216 -1.18 -7.99 -6.35
N THR A 217 -2.05 -8.86 -5.81
CA THR A 217 -3.14 -8.48 -4.90
C THR A 217 -3.12 -9.41 -3.69
N GLY A 218 -3.25 -8.86 -2.50
CA GLY A 218 -3.25 -9.65 -1.26
C GLY A 218 -3.49 -8.80 -0.02
N SER A 219 -3.58 -9.43 1.15
CA SER A 219 -3.56 -8.72 2.42
C SER A 219 -2.22 -7.98 2.60
N PRO A 220 -2.14 -6.94 3.45
CA PRO A 220 -0.87 -6.28 3.78
C PRO A 220 0.22 -7.28 4.18
N GLN A 221 -0.14 -8.29 4.96
CA GLN A 221 0.79 -9.33 5.40
C GLN A 221 1.26 -10.23 4.25
N ASP A 222 0.37 -10.61 3.32
CA ASP A 222 0.75 -11.42 2.15
C ASP A 222 1.69 -10.66 1.22
N ILE A 223 1.37 -9.39 0.93
CA ILE A 223 2.21 -8.53 0.09
C ILE A 223 3.60 -8.37 0.68
N TYR A 224 3.72 -8.20 2.00
CA TYR A 224 5.00 -8.01 2.68
C TYR A 224 5.80 -9.31 2.83
N ARG A 225 5.13 -10.41 3.24
CA ARG A 225 5.77 -11.69 3.56
C ARG A 225 5.88 -12.65 2.38
N ARG A 226 5.08 -12.46 1.32
CA ARG A 226 4.99 -13.34 0.16
C ARG A 226 4.95 -12.54 -1.14
N PRO A 227 5.94 -11.65 -1.38
CA PRO A 227 6.01 -10.93 -2.65
C PRO A 227 6.19 -11.95 -3.78
N ASN A 228 5.47 -11.74 -4.89
CA ASN A 228 5.52 -12.64 -6.05
C ASN A 228 6.60 -12.28 -7.06
N SER A 229 7.28 -11.14 -6.88
CA SER A 229 8.33 -10.65 -7.78
C SER A 229 9.36 -9.82 -7.04
N VAL A 230 10.55 -9.68 -7.63
CA VAL A 230 11.61 -8.80 -7.13
C VAL A 230 11.12 -7.35 -7.05
N PHE A 231 10.33 -6.92 -8.05
CA PHE A 231 9.72 -5.60 -8.03
C PHE A 231 8.87 -5.38 -6.78
N VAL A 232 7.92 -6.28 -6.50
CA VAL A 232 7.05 -6.15 -5.33
C VAL A 232 7.86 -6.17 -4.05
N SER A 233 8.86 -7.05 -3.95
CA SER A 233 9.68 -7.18 -2.75
C SER A 233 10.49 -5.92 -2.43
N GLY A 234 11.07 -5.28 -3.44
CA GLY A 234 11.83 -4.04 -3.30
C GLY A 234 10.95 -2.79 -3.23
N PHE A 235 9.72 -2.88 -3.76
CA PHE A 235 8.75 -1.80 -3.69
C PHE A 235 8.09 -1.72 -2.31
N ILE A 236 7.91 -2.81 -1.59
CA ILE A 236 7.30 -2.84 -0.24
C ILE A 236 8.39 -3.04 0.82
N GLY A 237 8.88 -1.93 1.36
CA GLY A 237 9.93 -1.91 2.37
C GLY A 237 11.31 -2.22 1.81
N GLN A 238 12.31 -2.07 2.67
CA GLN A 238 13.69 -2.44 2.32
C GLN A 238 13.89 -3.95 2.37
N THR A 239 14.79 -4.44 1.52
CA THR A 239 15.09 -5.86 1.44
C THR A 239 16.52 -6.10 1.00
N ASN A 240 17.13 -7.16 1.54
CA ASN A 240 18.37 -7.72 1.04
C ASN A 240 18.04 -8.76 -0.03
N LEU A 241 18.60 -8.62 -1.21
CA LEU A 241 18.43 -9.55 -2.32
C LEU A 241 19.79 -10.23 -2.61
N LEU A 242 19.89 -11.49 -2.25
CA LEU A 242 21.07 -12.32 -2.48
C LEU A 242 20.83 -13.23 -3.68
N ARG A 243 21.50 -12.94 -4.79
CA ARG A 243 21.42 -13.75 -6.00
C ARG A 243 22.37 -14.95 -5.92
N GLY A 244 21.86 -16.12 -6.31
CA GLY A 244 22.62 -17.35 -6.26
C GLY A 244 22.01 -18.45 -7.12
N ARG A 245 22.48 -19.68 -6.89
CA ARG A 245 21.92 -20.88 -7.53
C ARG A 245 21.56 -21.91 -6.48
N ILE A 246 20.49 -22.64 -6.71
CA ILE A 246 20.13 -23.78 -5.87
C ILE A 246 21.15 -24.90 -6.12
N VAL A 247 21.86 -25.33 -5.07
CA VAL A 247 22.84 -26.41 -5.13
C VAL A 247 22.36 -27.70 -4.48
N GLY A 248 21.27 -27.63 -3.70
CA GLY A 248 20.68 -28.80 -3.06
C GLY A 248 19.27 -28.53 -2.57
N GLN A 249 18.49 -29.59 -2.40
CA GLN A 249 17.15 -29.54 -1.79
C GLN A 249 16.98 -30.75 -0.86
N ASP A 250 16.45 -30.48 0.33
CA ASP A 250 16.08 -31.49 1.31
C ASP A 250 14.62 -31.25 1.71
N GLY A 251 13.70 -31.86 0.95
CA GLY A 251 12.27 -31.76 1.18
C GLY A 251 11.75 -30.31 1.31
N ALA A 252 11.69 -29.82 2.53
CA ALA A 252 11.14 -28.51 2.86
C ALA A 252 12.14 -27.34 2.65
N ARG A 253 13.42 -27.62 2.41
CA ARG A 253 14.45 -26.59 2.33
C ARG A 253 15.32 -26.70 1.08
N SER A 254 15.70 -25.57 0.53
CA SER A 254 16.66 -25.44 -0.54
C SER A 254 17.95 -24.80 -0.01
N THR A 255 19.09 -25.30 -0.47
CA THR A 255 20.42 -24.69 -0.22
C THR A 255 20.81 -23.89 -1.44
N ILE A 256 21.10 -22.61 -1.24
CA ILE A 256 21.46 -21.66 -2.28
C ILE A 256 22.96 -21.30 -2.11
N ASP A 257 23.73 -21.42 -3.16
CA ASP A 257 25.07 -20.89 -3.22
C ASP A 257 25.05 -19.42 -3.65
N VAL A 258 25.51 -18.57 -2.75
CA VAL A 258 25.61 -17.12 -2.93
C VAL A 258 27.10 -16.75 -2.85
N GLY A 259 27.79 -16.78 -3.96
CA GLY A 259 29.21 -16.39 -4.01
C GLY A 259 30.12 -17.27 -3.15
N GLY A 260 29.88 -18.59 -3.10
CA GLY A 260 30.61 -19.56 -2.30
C GLY A 260 30.10 -19.76 -0.87
N VAL A 261 29.04 -19.03 -0.47
CA VAL A 261 28.39 -19.19 0.82
C VAL A 261 27.08 -19.93 0.65
N HIS A 262 26.90 -21.05 1.35
CA HIS A 262 25.70 -21.87 1.27
C HIS A 262 24.65 -21.40 2.29
N LEU A 263 23.54 -20.86 1.79
CA LEU A 263 22.43 -20.36 2.59
C LEU A 263 21.19 -21.23 2.42
N SER A 264 20.40 -21.35 3.48
CA SER A 264 19.22 -22.22 3.51
C SER A 264 17.94 -21.39 3.57
N ALA A 265 16.95 -21.76 2.73
CA ALA A 265 15.63 -21.17 2.68
C ALA A 265 14.53 -22.24 2.54
N PRO A 266 13.25 -21.91 2.86
CA PRO A 266 12.14 -22.75 2.48
C PRO A 266 12.11 -23.01 0.99
N THR A 267 11.83 -24.25 0.58
CA THR A 267 11.75 -24.63 -0.84
C THR A 267 10.59 -23.92 -1.53
N LEU A 268 10.84 -23.31 -2.69
CA LEU A 268 9.79 -22.77 -3.55
C LEU A 268 9.37 -23.87 -4.55
N PRO A 269 8.08 -24.23 -4.60
CA PRO A 269 7.59 -25.22 -5.57
C PRO A 269 7.94 -24.84 -7.01
N GLY A 270 8.39 -25.84 -7.79
CA GLY A 270 8.74 -25.63 -9.19
C GLY A 270 10.17 -25.14 -9.45
N MET A 271 11.01 -25.09 -8.41
CA MET A 271 12.46 -24.86 -8.53
C MET A 271 13.25 -26.15 -8.24
N ALA A 272 14.40 -26.30 -8.89
CA ALA A 272 15.27 -27.48 -8.79
C ALA A 272 16.74 -27.07 -8.63
N PRO A 273 17.64 -27.98 -8.19
CA PRO A 273 19.06 -27.75 -8.20
C PRO A 273 19.56 -27.32 -9.59
N GLY A 274 20.38 -26.28 -9.63
CA GLY A 274 20.85 -25.60 -10.84
C GLY A 274 20.09 -24.34 -11.24
N ASP A 275 18.85 -24.15 -10.73
CA ASP A 275 18.05 -22.96 -11.03
C ASP A 275 18.68 -21.70 -10.40
N ALA A 276 18.60 -20.60 -11.13
CA ALA A 276 18.92 -19.28 -10.60
C ALA A 276 17.84 -18.84 -9.63
N ALA A 277 18.28 -18.35 -8.47
CA ALA A 277 17.40 -18.02 -7.36
C ALA A 277 17.81 -16.71 -6.70
N ILE A 278 16.85 -16.02 -6.13
CA ILE A 278 17.06 -14.85 -5.27
C ILE A 278 16.59 -15.20 -3.86
N LEU A 279 17.48 -15.08 -2.91
CA LEU A 279 17.16 -15.15 -1.48
C LEU A 279 16.86 -13.74 -0.98
N LEU A 280 15.64 -13.52 -0.54
CA LEU A 280 15.19 -12.28 0.04
C LEU A 280 15.24 -12.37 1.56
N LEU A 281 15.89 -11.40 2.20
CA LEU A 281 15.95 -11.25 3.65
C LEU A 281 15.55 -9.83 4.04
N ARG A 282 14.57 -9.69 4.90
CA ARG A 282 14.17 -8.40 5.45
C ARG A 282 15.19 -7.93 6.49
N PRO A 283 15.59 -6.63 6.51
CA PRO A 283 16.56 -6.12 7.49
C PRO A 283 16.16 -6.37 8.95
N GLU A 284 14.88 -6.22 9.26
CA GLU A 284 14.34 -6.44 10.60
C GLU A 284 14.24 -7.93 11.01
N ALA A 285 14.43 -8.86 10.07
CA ALA A 285 14.49 -10.28 10.37
C ALA A 285 15.90 -10.76 10.77
N LEU A 286 16.91 -9.92 10.58
CA LEU A 286 18.29 -10.20 10.91
C LEU A 286 18.61 -9.80 12.35
N ARG A 287 19.44 -10.59 13.02
CA ARG A 287 19.94 -10.36 14.39
C ARG A 287 21.43 -10.62 14.45
N LEU A 288 22.10 -10.01 15.40
CA LEU A 288 23.46 -10.43 15.72
C LEU A 288 23.48 -11.84 16.29
N ARG A 289 24.53 -12.57 15.96
CA ARG A 289 24.77 -13.91 16.52
C ARG A 289 24.96 -13.82 18.05
N ASP A 290 24.18 -14.62 18.76
CA ASP A 290 24.35 -14.84 20.19
C ASP A 290 25.15 -16.15 20.40
N PRO A 291 26.35 -16.10 21.00
CA PRO A 291 27.17 -17.30 21.24
C PRO A 291 26.46 -18.39 22.06
N GLY A 292 25.42 -18.03 22.83
CA GLY A 292 24.67 -18.97 23.68
C GLY A 292 23.46 -19.61 22.98
N ARG A 293 23.16 -19.25 21.73
CA ARG A 293 21.97 -19.73 21.06
C ARG A 293 22.28 -20.67 19.89
N ALA A 294 21.56 -21.78 19.82
CA ALA A 294 21.66 -22.71 18.71
C ALA A 294 21.20 -22.08 17.40
N GLU A 295 21.98 -22.23 16.36
CA GLU A 295 21.67 -21.71 15.02
C GLU A 295 21.08 -22.78 14.12
N VAL A 296 20.25 -22.34 13.18
CA VAL A 296 19.79 -23.19 12.08
C VAL A 296 20.88 -23.18 11.01
N ALA A 297 21.35 -24.35 10.60
CA ALA A 297 22.38 -24.48 9.57
C ALA A 297 22.01 -23.70 8.29
N GLY A 298 22.96 -22.93 7.77
CA GLY A 298 22.74 -22.07 6.59
C GLY A 298 21.85 -20.84 6.82
N CYS A 299 21.57 -20.48 8.08
CA CYS A 299 20.81 -19.27 8.43
C CYS A 299 21.69 -18.23 9.15
N ALA A 300 22.96 -18.18 8.79
CA ALA A 300 23.93 -17.21 9.28
C ALA A 300 24.81 -16.70 8.15
N LEU A 301 25.31 -15.48 8.30
CA LEU A 301 26.21 -14.84 7.37
C LEU A 301 27.14 -13.90 8.11
N GLU A 302 28.44 -14.01 7.83
CA GLU A 302 29.44 -13.12 8.40
C GLU A 302 29.84 -12.04 7.41
N GLY A 303 30.11 -10.86 7.89
CA GLY A 303 30.55 -9.74 7.09
C GLY A 303 31.22 -8.65 7.90
N ARG A 304 31.97 -7.79 7.21
CA ARG A 304 32.61 -6.63 7.83
C ARG A 304 31.60 -5.48 7.90
N LEU A 305 31.44 -4.89 9.08
CA LEU A 305 30.64 -3.71 9.32
C LEU A 305 31.23 -2.52 8.53
N THR A 306 30.48 -1.98 7.59
CA THR A 306 30.92 -0.87 6.72
C THR A 306 30.28 0.45 7.10
N ASP A 307 29.07 0.42 7.65
CA ASP A 307 28.34 1.62 8.04
C ASP A 307 27.31 1.34 9.13
N GLN A 308 26.94 2.40 9.88
CA GLN A 308 25.94 2.37 10.94
C GLN A 308 25.15 3.68 10.95
N VAL A 309 23.82 3.60 10.88
CA VAL A 309 22.93 4.76 10.83
C VAL A 309 21.81 4.61 11.86
N TYR A 310 21.66 5.62 12.72
CA TYR A 310 20.54 5.68 13.67
C TYR A 310 19.28 6.21 12.98
N LEU A 311 18.21 5.41 13.00
CA LEU A 311 16.92 5.72 12.35
C LEU A 311 15.82 6.14 13.34
N GLY A 312 16.15 6.36 14.61
CA GLY A 312 15.22 6.73 15.66
C GLY A 312 14.56 5.54 16.37
N HIS A 313 14.03 4.59 15.64
CA HIS A 313 13.39 3.38 16.17
C HIS A 313 14.29 2.13 16.10
N CYS A 314 15.38 2.20 15.36
CA CYS A 314 16.40 1.14 15.25
C CYS A 314 17.72 1.73 14.81
N VAL A 315 18.76 0.94 14.91
CA VAL A 315 20.08 1.20 14.32
C VAL A 315 20.21 0.30 13.10
N ARG A 316 20.33 0.89 11.91
CA ARG A 316 20.62 0.16 10.70
C ARG A 316 22.11 0.00 10.55
N ILE A 317 22.57 -1.24 10.50
CA ILE A 317 23.94 -1.56 10.14
C ILE A 317 24.02 -2.02 8.69
N THR A 318 25.13 -1.73 8.04
CA THR A 318 25.48 -2.24 6.71
C THR A 318 26.72 -3.09 6.83
N ILE A 319 26.67 -4.34 6.37
CA ILE A 319 27.83 -5.21 6.29
C ILE A 319 28.19 -5.52 4.84
N ALA A 320 29.46 -5.75 4.58
CA ALA A 320 29.92 -6.32 3.31
C ALA A 320 29.68 -7.83 3.36
N GLY A 321 28.64 -8.29 2.65
CA GLY A 321 28.29 -9.70 2.52
C GLY A 321 29.08 -10.42 1.42
N PRO A 322 28.63 -11.62 0.99
CA PRO A 322 29.27 -12.42 -0.04
C PRO A 322 29.44 -11.62 -1.33
N GLY A 323 30.64 -11.68 -1.92
CA GLY A 323 30.98 -10.92 -3.13
C GLY A 323 30.99 -9.39 -2.96
N GLY A 324 31.01 -8.88 -1.72
CA GLY A 324 30.99 -7.45 -1.42
C GLY A 324 29.59 -6.81 -1.52
N ILE A 325 28.52 -7.61 -1.65
CA ILE A 325 27.13 -7.11 -1.69
C ILE A 325 26.79 -6.50 -0.34
N PRO A 326 26.29 -5.23 -0.28
CA PRO A 326 25.87 -4.64 0.97
C PRO A 326 24.61 -5.34 1.50
N LEU A 327 24.64 -5.70 2.77
CA LEU A 327 23.50 -6.25 3.51
C LEU A 327 23.14 -5.33 4.66
N PHE A 328 21.86 -5.10 4.83
CA PHE A 328 21.29 -4.24 5.85
C PHE A 328 20.65 -5.09 6.95
N ALA A 329 20.90 -4.72 8.19
CA ALA A 329 20.17 -5.26 9.35
C ALA A 329 19.67 -4.12 10.22
N ASP A 330 18.41 -4.20 10.65
CA ASP A 330 17.77 -3.25 11.57
C ASP A 330 17.80 -3.85 12.97
N LEU A 331 18.75 -3.36 13.79
CA LEU A 331 19.00 -3.82 15.14
C LEU A 331 18.34 -2.89 16.16
N ARG A 332 18.08 -3.40 17.35
CA ARG A 332 17.77 -2.53 18.49
C ARG A 332 19.02 -1.76 18.89
N GLU A 333 18.84 -0.59 19.51
CA GLU A 333 19.95 0.25 19.96
C GLU A 333 20.90 -0.53 20.88
N GLU A 334 20.35 -1.31 21.82
CA GLU A 334 21.10 -2.16 22.75
C GLU A 334 21.93 -3.26 22.03
N GLU A 335 21.43 -3.80 20.92
CA GLU A 335 22.14 -4.81 20.13
C GLU A 335 23.29 -4.19 19.32
N ALA A 336 23.19 -2.92 18.96
CA ALA A 336 24.21 -2.22 18.19
C ALA A 336 25.27 -1.53 19.06
N GLU A 337 25.09 -1.50 20.37
CA GLU A 337 26.02 -0.88 21.30
C GLU A 337 27.40 -1.58 21.26
N GLY A 338 28.45 -0.80 21.17
CA GLY A 338 29.84 -1.30 21.10
C GLY A 338 30.31 -1.76 19.71
N LEU A 339 29.44 -1.80 18.69
CA LEU A 339 29.87 -2.11 17.34
C LEU A 339 30.65 -0.94 16.73
N ASN A 340 31.74 -1.23 16.06
CA ASN A 340 32.58 -0.25 15.39
C ASN A 340 32.72 -0.59 13.90
N LYS A 341 32.84 0.42 13.05
CA LYS A 341 33.16 0.25 11.64
C LYS A 341 34.47 -0.53 11.47
N GLY A 342 34.41 -1.60 10.71
CA GLY A 342 35.51 -2.52 10.49
C GLY A 342 35.38 -3.84 11.23
N ASP A 343 34.53 -3.94 12.26
CA ASP A 343 34.30 -5.16 13.01
C ASP A 343 33.74 -6.27 12.09
N ILE A 344 34.11 -7.51 12.39
CA ILE A 344 33.47 -8.68 11.76
C ILE A 344 32.27 -9.04 12.62
N VAL A 345 31.10 -9.01 12.01
CA VAL A 345 29.84 -9.36 12.65
C VAL A 345 29.18 -10.53 11.95
N ALA A 346 28.51 -11.38 12.70
CA ALA A 346 27.71 -12.46 12.18
C ALA A 346 26.21 -12.13 12.35
N LEU A 347 25.49 -12.12 11.24
CA LEU A 347 24.05 -11.96 11.23
C LEU A 347 23.38 -13.32 11.12
N VAL A 348 22.35 -13.54 11.92
CA VAL A 348 21.54 -14.76 11.94
C VAL A 348 20.08 -14.45 11.75
N TRP A 349 19.31 -15.43 11.26
CA TRP A 349 17.87 -15.32 11.09
C TRP A 349 17.15 -16.65 11.36
N ALA A 350 15.86 -16.58 11.62
CA ALA A 350 15.02 -17.79 11.74
C ALA A 350 14.90 -18.49 10.40
N GLY A 351 14.93 -19.82 10.40
CA GLY A 351 14.87 -20.63 9.16
C GLY A 351 13.65 -20.38 8.28
N SER A 352 12.57 -19.81 8.82
CA SER A 352 11.36 -19.41 8.08
C SER A 352 11.40 -17.97 7.56
N SER A 353 12.40 -17.17 7.92
CA SER A 353 12.49 -15.76 7.55
C SER A 353 12.87 -15.52 6.09
N PRO A 354 13.77 -16.31 5.46
CA PRO A 354 14.14 -16.12 4.07
C PRO A 354 12.96 -16.45 3.14
N ILE A 355 12.83 -15.64 2.09
CA ILE A 355 11.89 -15.92 1.00
C ILE A 355 12.71 -16.26 -0.23
N LEU A 356 12.47 -17.44 -0.80
CA LEU A 356 13.09 -17.85 -2.05
C LEU A 356 12.23 -17.38 -3.22
N MET A 357 12.86 -16.78 -4.20
CA MET A 357 12.21 -16.28 -5.40
C MET A 357 12.94 -16.81 -6.64
N LYS A 358 12.17 -17.03 -7.69
CA LYS A 358 12.74 -17.29 -8.99
C LYS A 358 13.36 -15.99 -9.55
N GLU A 359 14.52 -16.07 -10.14
CA GLU A 359 15.06 -14.95 -10.88
C GLU A 359 14.30 -14.84 -12.20
N ASP A 360 13.29 -13.93 -12.25
CA ASP A 360 12.66 -13.59 -13.51
C ASP A 360 13.64 -12.71 -14.29
N PHE A 361 14.18 -13.24 -15.36
CA PHE A 361 14.90 -12.44 -16.34
C PHE A 361 13.87 -11.48 -16.96
N ALA A 362 13.97 -10.18 -16.62
CA ALA A 362 13.19 -9.11 -17.21
C ALA A 362 13.62 -8.87 -18.66
#